data_04ccd9617363483948a5c78b88685dd2
#
_entry.id   04ccd9617363483948a5c78b88685dd2
#
_cell.length_a   1.000
_cell.length_b   1.000
_cell.length_c   1.000
_cell.angle_alpha   90.00
_cell.angle_beta   90.00
_cell.angle_gamma   90.00
#
_symmetry.space_group_name_H-M   'P 1'
#
loop_
_entity.id
_entity.type
_entity.pdbx_description
1 polymer ?
#
loop_
_entity_poly.entity_id
_entity_poly.type
_entity_poly.pdbx_seq_one_letter_code
_entity_poly.pdbx_strand_id
1 'polypeptide(L)'
;MNIRLFRDFTFFIIISVFIAVSNPVQAESASTVVERFQASLVQAMQSASESSVRQRYDKLVHSVSDTFHLPLMTQIATGHHWSTAQPNEKAAVVAAFRRMSVATLATLFDGYSGEMFKTI
;
A
#
# COMPACT_ATOMS: atom_id res chain seq x y z
N MET A 1 -62.47 -50.97 -14.19
CA MET A 1 -62.08 -50.19 -15.38
C MET A 1 -61.01 -49.16 -14.99
N ASN A 2 -59.80 -49.47 -15.42
CA ASN A 2 -58.59 -48.86 -14.89
C ASN A 2 -58.16 -47.67 -15.77
N ILE A 3 -58.07 -46.49 -15.19
CA ILE A 3 -57.40 -45.36 -15.82
C ILE A 3 -56.11 -45.10 -15.02
N ARG A 4 -55.00 -45.53 -15.60
CA ARG A 4 -53.70 -45.23 -15.09
C ARG A 4 -53.30 -43.83 -15.60
N LEU A 5 -53.30 -42.85 -14.73
CA LEU A 5 -52.67 -41.57 -15.00
C LEU A 5 -51.17 -41.71 -14.66
N PHE A 6 -50.38 -41.86 -15.68
CA PHE A 6 -48.93 -41.60 -15.60
C PHE A 6 -48.75 -40.09 -15.61
N ARG A 7 -48.34 -39.56 -14.52
CA ARG A 7 -47.90 -38.15 -14.44
C ARG A 7 -46.39 -38.17 -14.34
N ASP A 8 -45.78 -37.98 -15.50
CA ASP A 8 -44.36 -37.73 -15.61
C ASP A 8 -43.98 -36.41 -14.94
N PHE A 9 -43.43 -36.52 -13.74
CA PHE A 9 -42.90 -35.40 -13.01
C PHE A 9 -41.47 -35.14 -13.51
N THR A 10 -41.36 -34.36 -14.59
CA THR A 10 -40.06 -33.95 -15.13
C THR A 10 -39.48 -32.92 -14.16
N PHE A 11 -38.58 -33.38 -13.33
CA PHE A 11 -37.79 -32.54 -12.43
C PHE A 11 -36.77 -31.77 -13.25
N PHE A 12 -37.09 -30.51 -13.58
CA PHE A 12 -36.12 -29.60 -14.19
C PHE A 12 -35.13 -29.16 -13.12
N ILE A 13 -33.97 -29.81 -13.10
CA ILE A 13 -32.80 -29.34 -12.31
C ILE A 13 -32.19 -28.17 -13.05
N ILE A 14 -32.54 -26.95 -12.63
CA ILE A 14 -31.82 -25.74 -13.05
C ILE A 14 -30.50 -25.71 -12.30
N ILE A 15 -29.44 -26.23 -12.93
CA ILE A 15 -28.08 -26.01 -12.44
C ILE A 15 -27.73 -24.57 -12.77
N SER A 16 -27.92 -23.66 -11.80
CA SER A 16 -27.36 -22.32 -11.86
C SER A 16 -25.83 -22.42 -11.74
N VAL A 17 -25.16 -22.39 -12.89
CA VAL A 17 -23.70 -22.24 -12.93
C VAL A 17 -23.37 -20.83 -12.47
N PHE A 18 -23.05 -20.69 -11.19
CA PHE A 18 -22.45 -19.49 -10.64
C PHE A 18 -21.01 -19.42 -11.19
N ILE A 19 -20.86 -18.73 -12.32
CA ILE A 19 -19.53 -18.34 -12.82
C ILE A 19 -19.05 -17.25 -11.85
N ALA A 20 -18.30 -17.63 -10.84
CA ALA A 20 -17.52 -16.70 -10.04
C ALA A 20 -16.51 -16.06 -10.98
N VAL A 21 -16.81 -14.85 -11.44
CA VAL A 21 -15.84 -14.00 -12.13
C VAL A 21 -14.82 -13.58 -11.06
N SER A 22 -13.83 -14.42 -10.85
CA SER A 22 -12.65 -14.06 -10.09
C SER A 22 -11.91 -13.03 -10.91
N ASN A 23 -12.15 -11.73 -10.66
CA ASN A 23 -11.25 -10.71 -11.15
C ASN A 23 -9.86 -11.01 -10.57
N PRO A 24 -8.84 -11.31 -11.37
CA PRO A 24 -7.50 -11.43 -10.83
C PRO A 24 -7.15 -10.06 -10.22
N VAL A 25 -7.03 -10.02 -8.89
CA VAL A 25 -6.39 -8.89 -8.24
C VAL A 25 -4.96 -8.91 -8.75
N GLN A 26 -4.71 -8.12 -9.77
CA GLN A 26 -3.39 -8.01 -10.36
C GLN A 26 -2.51 -7.32 -9.34
N ALA A 27 -1.57 -8.07 -8.75
CA ALA A 27 -0.58 -7.50 -7.85
C ALA A 27 0.14 -6.37 -8.60
N GLU A 28 0.14 -5.19 -8.01
CA GLU A 28 0.84 -4.04 -8.56
C GLU A 28 2.33 -4.38 -8.68
N SER A 29 2.95 -4.06 -9.81
CA SER A 29 4.37 -4.34 -9.99
C SER A 29 5.23 -3.47 -9.06
N ALA A 30 6.39 -3.98 -8.64
CA ALA A 30 7.31 -3.22 -7.82
C ALA A 30 7.74 -1.90 -8.48
N SER A 31 7.91 -1.89 -9.80
CA SER A 31 8.23 -0.68 -10.55
C SER A 31 7.13 0.38 -10.44
N THR A 32 5.87 -0.01 -10.56
CA THR A 32 4.72 0.91 -10.43
C THR A 32 4.66 1.54 -9.04
N VAL A 33 4.93 0.76 -8.00
CA VAL A 33 4.98 1.28 -6.60
C VAL A 33 6.10 2.31 -6.46
N VAL A 34 7.29 2.01 -6.98
CA VAL A 34 8.44 2.93 -6.95
C VAL A 34 8.16 4.19 -7.74
N GLU A 35 7.63 4.09 -8.95
CA GLU A 35 7.31 5.23 -9.81
C GLU A 35 6.27 6.16 -9.16
N ARG A 36 5.25 5.61 -8.52
CA ARG A 36 4.25 6.39 -7.77
C ARG A 36 4.89 7.13 -6.60
N PHE A 37 5.79 6.49 -5.86
CA PHE A 37 6.53 7.13 -4.79
C PHE A 37 7.43 8.26 -5.32
N GLN A 38 8.16 8.03 -6.40
CA GLN A 38 8.98 9.05 -7.07
C GLN A 38 8.14 10.24 -7.53
N ALA A 39 6.96 9.99 -8.10
CA ALA A 39 6.04 11.06 -8.48
C ALA A 39 5.59 11.91 -7.28
N SER A 40 5.36 11.30 -6.12
CA SER A 40 5.00 12.04 -4.91
C SER A 40 6.15 12.91 -4.38
N LEU A 41 7.40 12.45 -4.52
CA LEU A 41 8.58 13.24 -4.19
C LEU A 41 8.72 14.46 -5.13
N VAL A 42 8.59 14.24 -6.45
CA VAL A 42 8.65 15.34 -7.43
C VAL A 42 7.56 16.38 -7.15
N GLN A 43 6.35 15.94 -6.82
CA GLN A 43 5.26 16.85 -6.48
C GLN A 43 5.56 17.65 -5.21
N ALA A 44 6.19 17.05 -4.19
CA ALA A 44 6.61 17.75 -2.99
C ALA A 44 7.69 18.79 -3.30
N MET A 45 8.67 18.44 -4.16
CA MET A 45 9.73 19.35 -4.60
C MET A 45 9.19 20.54 -5.40
N GLN A 46 8.31 20.27 -6.37
CA GLN A 46 7.70 21.34 -7.22
C GLN A 46 6.91 22.37 -6.42
N SER A 47 6.30 21.97 -5.31
CA SER A 47 5.56 22.85 -4.41
C SER A 47 6.41 23.37 -3.23
N ALA A 48 7.70 23.10 -3.21
CA ALA A 48 8.53 23.37 -2.02
C ALA A 48 8.67 24.86 -1.71
N SER A 49 8.77 25.73 -2.72
CA SER A 49 8.87 27.18 -2.54
C SER A 49 7.62 27.80 -1.86
N GLU A 50 6.47 27.15 -2.01
CA GLU A 50 5.18 27.61 -1.48
C GLU A 50 4.72 26.81 -0.25
N SER A 51 5.54 25.86 0.21
CA SER A 51 5.16 24.95 1.30
C SER A 51 6.21 24.88 2.39
N SER A 52 5.75 24.92 3.64
CA SER A 52 6.59 24.65 4.80
C SER A 52 7.01 23.18 4.86
N VAL A 53 8.06 22.87 5.64
CA VAL A 53 8.49 21.49 5.93
C VAL A 53 7.31 20.65 6.46
N ARG A 54 6.46 21.27 7.31
CA ARG A 54 5.29 20.59 7.85
C ARG A 54 4.29 20.20 6.77
N GLN A 55 4.00 21.08 5.83
CA GLN A 55 3.10 20.80 4.71
C GLN A 55 3.67 19.74 3.78
N ARG A 56 4.99 19.74 3.54
CA ARG A 56 5.65 18.66 2.79
C ARG A 56 5.59 17.32 3.54
N TYR A 57 5.79 17.34 4.86
CA TYR A 57 5.61 16.17 5.70
C TYR A 57 4.20 15.57 5.55
N ASP A 58 3.17 16.38 5.67
CA ASP A 58 1.77 15.93 5.58
C ASP A 58 1.44 15.37 4.19
N LYS A 59 2.05 15.88 3.12
CA LYS A 59 1.93 15.32 1.75
C LYS A 59 2.62 13.95 1.62
N LEU A 60 3.77 13.75 2.25
CA LEU A 60 4.60 12.57 2.08
C LEU A 60 4.25 11.40 3.02
N VAL A 61 3.57 11.66 4.14
CA VAL A 61 3.33 10.64 5.18
C VAL A 61 2.58 9.41 4.67
N HIS A 62 1.58 9.59 3.82
CA HIS A 62 0.82 8.49 3.22
C HIS A 62 1.67 7.74 2.19
N SER A 63 2.31 8.46 1.28
CA SER A 63 3.15 7.87 0.25
C SER A 63 4.28 7.01 0.83
N VAL A 64 4.94 7.46 1.89
CA VAL A 64 5.96 6.68 2.61
C VAL A 64 5.36 5.44 3.27
N SER A 65 4.21 5.59 3.93
CA SER A 65 3.56 4.48 4.64
C SER A 65 3.04 3.39 3.69
N ASP A 66 2.59 3.78 2.51
CA ASP A 66 2.05 2.85 1.50
C ASP A 66 3.15 2.17 0.69
N THR A 67 4.30 2.83 0.54
CA THR A 67 5.42 2.29 -0.26
C THR A 67 6.33 1.37 0.54
N PHE A 68 6.62 1.71 1.80
CA PHE A 68 7.61 1.02 2.60
C PHE A 68 7.01 0.16 3.70
N HIS A 69 7.50 -1.08 3.83
CA HIS A 69 7.14 -1.94 4.96
C HIS A 69 7.90 -1.50 6.23
N LEU A 70 7.47 -0.36 6.80
CA LEU A 70 8.15 0.29 7.92
C LEU A 70 8.37 -0.62 9.14
N PRO A 71 7.43 -1.51 9.54
CA PRO A 71 7.68 -2.46 10.63
C PRO A 71 8.89 -3.37 10.36
N LEU A 72 8.99 -3.93 9.16
CA LEU A 72 10.11 -4.79 8.77
C LEU A 72 11.43 -4.01 8.72
N MET A 73 11.41 -2.82 8.15
CA MET A 73 12.59 -1.95 8.09
C MET A 73 13.09 -1.59 9.50
N THR A 74 12.17 -1.28 10.41
CA THR A 74 12.49 -0.99 11.82
C THR A 74 13.07 -2.22 12.51
N GLN A 75 12.47 -3.40 12.29
CA GLN A 75 12.98 -4.66 12.82
C GLN A 75 14.42 -4.93 12.40
N ILE A 76 14.71 -4.75 11.11
CA ILE A 76 16.06 -4.94 10.56
C ILE A 76 17.03 -3.91 11.17
N ALA A 77 16.63 -2.65 11.26
CA ALA A 77 17.47 -1.58 11.77
C ALA A 77 17.78 -1.73 13.27
N THR A 78 16.87 -2.27 14.05
CA THR A 78 17.07 -2.48 15.50
C THR A 78 17.78 -3.80 15.83
N GLY A 79 17.86 -4.72 14.87
CA GLY A 79 18.60 -5.98 15.01
C GLY A 79 18.12 -6.83 16.20
N HIS A 80 19.07 -7.32 16.99
CA HIS A 80 18.77 -8.21 18.13
C HIS A 80 17.90 -7.56 19.22
N HIS A 81 17.90 -6.25 19.35
CA HIS A 81 17.05 -5.53 20.31
C HIS A 81 15.56 -5.72 20.02
N TRP A 82 15.19 -5.97 18.74
CA TRP A 82 13.82 -6.25 18.39
C TRP A 82 13.24 -7.48 19.07
N SER A 83 14.03 -8.55 19.22
CA SER A 83 13.57 -9.80 19.81
C SER A 83 13.22 -9.67 21.31
N THR A 84 13.91 -8.78 22.02
CA THR A 84 13.74 -8.55 23.45
C THR A 84 12.73 -7.45 23.78
N ALA A 85 12.39 -6.59 22.80
CA ALA A 85 11.47 -5.48 22.99
C ALA A 85 10.02 -5.95 23.21
N GLN A 86 9.29 -5.26 24.08
CA GLN A 86 7.88 -5.50 24.33
C GLN A 86 7.02 -5.00 23.14
N PRO A 87 5.77 -5.51 22.96
CA PRO A 87 4.91 -5.09 21.85
C PRO A 87 4.66 -3.58 21.75
N ASN A 88 4.47 -2.90 22.88
CA ASN A 88 4.31 -1.46 22.95
C ASN A 88 5.58 -0.70 22.57
N GLU A 89 6.75 -1.21 22.91
CA GLU A 89 8.04 -0.64 22.52
C GLU A 89 8.26 -0.79 21.01
N LYS A 90 7.97 -1.98 20.46
CA LYS A 90 8.00 -2.22 19.03
C LYS A 90 7.12 -1.23 18.26
N ALA A 91 5.88 -1.04 18.71
CA ALA A 91 4.95 -0.08 18.11
C ALA A 91 5.48 1.37 18.18
N ALA A 92 6.04 1.75 19.34
CA ALA A 92 6.60 3.08 19.54
C ALA A 92 7.81 3.35 18.63
N VAL A 93 8.70 2.36 18.49
CA VAL A 93 9.90 2.48 17.62
C VAL A 93 9.49 2.55 16.14
N VAL A 94 8.52 1.74 15.68
CA VAL A 94 7.99 1.83 14.31
C VAL A 94 7.38 3.21 14.03
N ALA A 95 6.59 3.74 14.96
CA ALA A 95 6.01 5.07 14.84
C ALA A 95 7.08 6.18 14.81
N ALA A 96 8.14 6.05 15.62
CA ALA A 96 9.26 6.98 15.62
C ALA A 96 10.06 6.90 14.30
N PHE A 97 10.32 5.69 13.81
CA PHE A 97 11.01 5.46 12.53
C PHE A 97 10.24 6.08 11.36
N ARG A 98 8.91 5.89 11.31
CA ARG A 98 8.07 6.54 10.31
C ARG A 98 8.19 8.06 10.36
N ARG A 99 8.03 8.67 11.55
CA ARG A 99 8.14 10.13 11.71
C ARG A 99 9.50 10.65 11.24
N MET A 100 10.56 9.99 11.63
CA MET A 100 11.92 10.35 11.23
C MET A 100 12.09 10.25 9.71
N SER A 101 11.67 9.16 9.09
CA SER A 101 11.81 8.94 7.65
C SER A 101 11.06 10.00 6.85
N VAL A 102 9.81 10.28 7.20
CA VAL A 102 9.01 11.30 6.51
C VAL A 102 9.59 12.70 6.72
N ALA A 103 10.02 13.04 7.95
CA ALA A 103 10.63 14.34 8.26
C ALA A 103 11.94 14.53 7.47
N THR A 104 12.75 13.50 7.35
CA THR A 104 13.98 13.52 6.57
C THR A 104 13.69 13.83 5.09
N LEU A 105 12.73 13.11 4.49
CA LEU A 105 12.33 13.37 3.11
C LEU A 105 11.76 14.78 2.93
N ALA A 106 10.89 15.23 3.83
CA ALA A 106 10.30 16.57 3.78
C ALA A 106 11.34 17.69 3.91
N THR A 107 12.47 17.42 4.56
CA THR A 107 13.57 18.36 4.69
C THR A 107 14.52 18.32 3.49
N LEU A 108 14.83 17.12 2.97
CA LEU A 108 15.77 16.96 1.87
C LEU A 108 15.19 17.38 0.52
N PHE A 109 13.87 17.14 0.31
CA PHE A 109 13.17 17.48 -0.93
C PHE A 109 12.49 18.85 -0.82
N ASP A 110 13.31 19.91 -0.68
CA ASP A 110 12.86 21.26 -0.39
C ASP A 110 12.95 22.22 -1.58
N GLY A 111 13.27 21.73 -2.76
CA GLY A 111 13.37 22.51 -4.01
C GLY A 111 13.28 21.64 -5.24
N TYR A 112 13.02 22.29 -6.39
CA TYR A 112 12.92 21.62 -7.69
C TYR A 112 13.66 22.46 -8.75
N SER A 113 14.60 21.83 -9.45
CA SER A 113 15.37 22.42 -10.55
C SER A 113 15.30 21.59 -11.83
N GLY A 114 14.27 20.73 -11.95
CA GLY A 114 14.10 19.84 -13.10
C GLY A 114 14.58 18.41 -12.85
N GLU A 115 14.74 18.02 -11.58
CA GLU A 115 15.14 16.66 -11.21
C GLU A 115 14.13 15.62 -11.68
N MET A 116 14.64 14.50 -12.18
CA MET A 116 13.85 13.36 -12.63
C MET A 116 14.38 12.08 -12.00
N PHE A 117 13.47 11.23 -11.56
CA PHE A 117 13.78 9.86 -11.16
C PHE A 117 13.62 8.92 -12.37
N LYS A 118 14.47 7.90 -12.44
CA LYS A 118 14.38 6.84 -13.44
C LYS A 118 14.46 5.49 -12.76
N THR A 119 13.43 4.69 -12.97
CA THR A 119 13.43 3.27 -12.57
C THR A 119 14.23 2.48 -13.63
N ILE A 120 15.18 1.67 -13.19
CA ILE A 120 16.03 0.82 -14.03
C ILE A 120 15.82 -0.66 -13.63
#